data_260721869c50f27615040f4960a1480e
#
_entry.id   260721869c50f27615040f4960a1480e
#
_cell.length_a   1.000
_cell.length_b   1.000
_cell.length_c   1.000
_cell.angle_alpha   90.00
_cell.angle_beta   90.00
_cell.angle_gamma   90.00
#
_symmetry.space_group_name_H-M   'P 1'
#
loop_
_entity.id
_entity.type
_entity.pdbx_description
1 polymer ?
#
loop_
_entity_poly.entity_id
_entity_poly.type
_entity_poly.pdbx_seq_one_letter_code
_entity_poly.pdbx_strand_id
1 'polypeptide(L)'
;YKLEDAKQNLEQFTNKINQLKEERKEKSAALQQQLFTEYAFLNKNKELKSLAEIFNGNPPAGSGECAAPKLLHYAFQHNLKPIAMAEFWWGKSPKSEVRKHKQFYPACMGKCEPILKHMLSGIETDENPFEINPANGKELEIIFEDEHIIAVNKPAEFLSVPGKQITDSVQTRIQLKYP
;
A
#
# COMPACT_ATOMS: atom_id res chain seq x y z
N TYR A 1 -23.63 -20.68 48.56
CA TYR A 1 -23.83 -21.68 47.47
C TYR A 1 -24.11 -21.01 46.13
N LYS A 2 -25.18 -20.23 45.93
CA LYS A 2 -25.52 -19.63 44.63
C LYS A 2 -24.47 -18.67 44.08
N LEU A 3 -23.75 -17.94 44.94
CA LEU A 3 -22.68 -17.02 44.50
C LEU A 3 -21.45 -17.78 44.04
N GLU A 4 -21.11 -18.86 44.71
CA GLU A 4 -19.96 -19.70 44.40
C GLU A 4 -20.17 -20.45 43.07
N ASP A 5 -21.36 -21.01 42.88
CA ASP A 5 -21.76 -21.63 41.61
C ASP A 5 -21.73 -20.63 40.46
N ALA A 6 -22.18 -19.39 40.66
CA ALA A 6 -22.12 -18.33 39.66
C ALA A 6 -20.69 -17.92 39.31
N LYS A 7 -19.78 -17.85 40.28
CA LYS A 7 -18.36 -17.58 40.06
C LYS A 7 -17.67 -18.69 39.25
N GLN A 8 -17.91 -19.94 39.62
CA GLN A 8 -17.37 -21.10 38.89
C GLN A 8 -17.85 -21.11 37.43
N ASN A 9 -19.13 -20.88 37.20
CA ASN A 9 -19.69 -20.81 35.87
C ASN A 9 -19.05 -19.66 35.06
N LEU A 10 -18.89 -18.47 35.66
CA LEU A 10 -18.22 -17.32 35.01
C LEU A 10 -16.78 -17.66 34.64
N GLU A 11 -16.03 -18.29 35.53
CA GLU A 11 -14.64 -18.70 35.28
C GLU A 11 -14.57 -19.74 34.15
N GLN A 12 -15.42 -20.74 34.12
CA GLN A 12 -15.50 -21.75 33.08
C GLN A 12 -15.76 -21.09 31.69
N PHE A 13 -16.78 -20.20 31.62
CA PHE A 13 -17.09 -19.51 30.39
C PHE A 13 -15.97 -18.58 29.97
N THR A 14 -15.33 -17.87 30.88
CA THR A 14 -14.20 -16.99 30.60
C THR A 14 -13.02 -17.78 30.03
N ASN A 15 -12.69 -18.93 30.66
CA ASN A 15 -11.63 -19.80 30.17
C ASN A 15 -11.95 -20.36 28.78
N LYS A 16 -13.21 -20.78 28.55
CA LYS A 16 -13.63 -21.25 27.23
C LYS A 16 -13.55 -20.17 26.16
N ILE A 17 -13.96 -18.94 26.47
CA ILE A 17 -13.86 -17.79 25.56
C ILE A 17 -12.39 -17.50 25.23
N ASN A 18 -11.52 -17.52 26.22
CA ASN A 18 -10.09 -17.28 26.00
C ASN A 18 -9.46 -18.39 25.14
N GLN A 19 -9.77 -19.65 25.41
CA GLN A 19 -9.35 -20.78 24.56
C GLN A 19 -9.80 -20.58 23.10
N LEU A 20 -11.08 -20.26 22.86
CA LEU A 20 -11.62 -20.04 21.54
C LEU A 20 -10.98 -18.83 20.81
N LYS A 21 -10.60 -17.80 21.56
CA LYS A 21 -9.87 -16.64 21.00
C LYS A 21 -8.48 -17.04 20.49
N GLU A 22 -7.73 -17.83 21.28
CA GLU A 22 -6.40 -18.30 20.84
C GLU A 22 -6.50 -19.28 19.66
N GLU A 23 -7.39 -20.25 19.71
CA GLU A 23 -7.63 -21.15 18.57
C GLU A 23 -7.99 -20.39 17.29
N ARG A 24 -8.85 -19.37 17.39
CA ARG A 24 -9.20 -18.52 16.24
C ARG A 24 -7.99 -17.77 15.71
N LYS A 25 -7.18 -17.21 16.59
CA LYS A 25 -5.97 -16.45 16.23
C LYS A 25 -5.00 -17.34 15.47
N GLU A 26 -4.70 -18.52 15.97
CA GLU A 26 -3.82 -19.50 15.34
C GLU A 26 -4.32 -19.95 13.97
N LYS A 27 -5.61 -20.34 13.90
CA LYS A 27 -6.23 -20.78 12.65
C LYS A 27 -6.29 -19.65 11.60
N SER A 28 -6.58 -18.42 12.03
CA SER A 28 -6.58 -17.26 11.12
C SER A 28 -5.19 -16.95 10.58
N ALA A 29 -4.16 -17.04 11.42
CA ALA A 29 -2.79 -16.83 10.99
C ALA A 29 -2.32 -17.91 10.00
N ALA A 30 -2.61 -19.19 10.31
CA ALA A 30 -2.27 -20.31 9.43
C ALA A 30 -3.00 -20.20 8.07
N LEU A 31 -4.31 -19.90 8.09
CA LEU A 31 -5.08 -19.71 6.85
C LEU A 31 -4.55 -18.52 6.03
N GLN A 32 -4.20 -17.42 6.68
CA GLN A 32 -3.62 -16.27 5.97
C GLN A 32 -2.30 -16.62 5.30
N GLN A 33 -1.44 -17.38 5.98
CA GLN A 33 -0.17 -17.83 5.41
C GLN A 33 -0.38 -18.76 4.22
N GLN A 34 -1.32 -19.69 4.30
CA GLN A 34 -1.69 -20.54 3.19
C GLN A 34 -2.20 -19.73 2.00
N LEU A 35 -3.09 -18.78 2.22
CA LEU A 35 -3.60 -17.90 1.17
C LEU A 35 -2.48 -17.09 0.48
N PHE A 36 -1.47 -16.65 1.22
CA PHE A 36 -0.35 -15.90 0.63
C PHE A 36 0.54 -16.74 -0.29
N THR A 37 0.60 -18.05 -0.07
CA THR A 37 1.34 -18.97 -0.94
C THR A 37 0.51 -19.45 -2.14
N GLU A 38 -0.79 -19.62 -1.96
CA GLU A 38 -1.69 -20.12 -3.01
C GLU A 38 -2.21 -18.99 -3.91
N TYR A 39 -2.36 -17.77 -3.38
CA TYR A 39 -2.88 -16.65 -4.15
C TYR A 39 -1.78 -16.03 -5.01
N ALA A 40 -1.85 -16.32 -6.30
CA ALA A 40 -0.82 -15.96 -7.26
C ALA A 40 -1.36 -15.12 -8.42
N PHE A 41 -0.49 -14.31 -9.01
CA PHE A 41 -0.81 -13.39 -10.09
C PHE A 41 0.05 -13.64 -11.32
N LEU A 42 -0.63 -13.70 -12.46
CA LEU A 42 -0.02 -13.90 -13.77
C LEU A 42 0.36 -12.53 -14.36
N ASN A 43 1.55 -12.42 -14.97
CA ASN A 43 1.90 -11.27 -15.78
C ASN A 43 1.66 -11.53 -17.28
N LYS A 44 1.96 -10.53 -18.12
CA LYS A 44 1.85 -10.64 -19.59
C LYS A 44 2.70 -11.79 -20.17
N ASN A 45 3.86 -12.05 -19.59
CA ASN A 45 4.80 -13.08 -20.05
C ASN A 45 4.44 -14.49 -19.56
N LYS A 46 3.26 -14.66 -18.94
CA LYS A 46 2.79 -15.92 -18.33
C LYS A 46 3.61 -16.39 -17.13
N GLU A 47 4.34 -15.50 -16.50
CA GLU A 47 5.01 -15.77 -15.24
C GLU A 47 4.02 -15.63 -14.10
N LEU A 48 3.84 -16.71 -13.36
CA LEU A 48 2.96 -16.77 -12.18
C LEU A 48 3.81 -16.59 -10.92
N LYS A 49 3.45 -15.61 -10.07
CA LYS A 49 4.07 -15.42 -8.76
C LYS A 49 3.01 -15.35 -7.68
N SER A 50 3.27 -16.05 -6.58
CA SER A 50 2.45 -15.95 -5.37
C SER A 50 2.63 -14.59 -4.68
N LEU A 51 1.69 -14.24 -3.80
CA LEU A 51 1.86 -13.05 -2.95
C LEU A 51 3.13 -13.12 -2.11
N ALA A 52 3.45 -14.29 -1.57
CA ALA A 52 4.67 -14.49 -0.77
C ALA A 52 5.94 -14.20 -1.58
N GLU A 53 6.00 -14.62 -2.84
CA GLU A 53 7.13 -14.33 -3.74
C GLU A 53 7.20 -12.85 -4.15
N ILE A 54 6.05 -12.22 -4.45
CA ILE A 54 6.00 -10.79 -4.84
C ILE A 54 6.49 -9.89 -3.70
N PHE A 55 6.15 -10.21 -2.45
CA PHE A 55 6.50 -9.41 -1.28
C PHE A 55 7.79 -9.86 -0.57
N ASN A 56 8.46 -10.92 -1.07
CA ASN A 56 9.62 -11.52 -0.41
C ASN A 56 9.35 -11.86 1.06
N GLY A 57 8.16 -12.40 1.36
CA GLY A 57 7.75 -12.75 2.73
C GLY A 57 6.27 -12.53 2.99
N ASN A 58 5.97 -11.82 4.08
CA ASN A 58 4.59 -11.61 4.53
C ASN A 58 3.95 -10.35 3.91
N PRO A 59 3.04 -10.49 2.95
CA PRO A 59 2.30 -9.36 2.41
C PRO A 59 1.34 -8.77 3.45
N PRO A 60 1.02 -7.46 3.36
CA PRO A 60 -0.02 -6.87 4.18
C PRO A 60 -1.38 -7.56 3.96
N ALA A 61 -2.17 -7.71 5.03
CA ALA A 61 -3.50 -8.30 4.95
C ALA A 61 -4.38 -7.61 3.89
N GLY A 62 -5.07 -8.40 3.06
CA GLY A 62 -5.90 -7.92 1.96
C GLY A 62 -5.13 -7.46 0.71
N SER A 63 -3.84 -7.81 0.57
CA SER A 63 -3.10 -7.62 -0.68
C SER A 63 -3.71 -8.46 -1.80
N GLY A 64 -3.84 -7.87 -3.00
CA GLY A 64 -4.43 -8.53 -4.16
C GLY A 64 -5.96 -8.53 -4.22
N GLU A 65 -6.67 -8.07 -3.18
CA GLU A 65 -8.13 -8.05 -3.14
C GLU A 65 -8.77 -6.92 -3.97
N CYS A 66 -7.99 -5.95 -4.43
CA CYS A 66 -8.47 -4.89 -5.30
C CYS A 66 -8.87 -5.40 -6.70
N ALA A 67 -9.70 -4.64 -7.40
CA ALA A 67 -10.21 -5.02 -8.72
C ALA A 67 -9.11 -5.13 -9.78
N ALA A 68 -8.12 -4.22 -9.78
CA ALA A 68 -7.08 -4.17 -10.79
C ALA A 68 -6.25 -5.48 -10.90
N PRO A 69 -5.69 -6.05 -9.83
CA PRO A 69 -4.98 -7.33 -9.92
C PRO A 69 -5.86 -8.47 -10.44
N LYS A 70 -7.13 -8.53 -10.02
CA LYS A 70 -8.07 -9.57 -10.45
C LYS A 70 -8.40 -9.46 -11.95
N LEU A 71 -8.65 -8.25 -12.44
CA LEU A 71 -8.94 -7.98 -13.85
C LEU A 71 -7.73 -8.28 -14.74
N LEU A 72 -6.54 -7.87 -14.35
CA LEU A 72 -5.32 -8.15 -15.10
C LEU A 72 -5.00 -9.64 -15.12
N HIS A 73 -5.15 -10.33 -13.98
CA HIS A 73 -4.95 -11.77 -13.92
C HIS A 73 -5.89 -12.51 -14.88
N TYR A 74 -7.17 -12.17 -14.85
CA TYR A 74 -8.17 -12.71 -15.79
C TYR A 74 -7.79 -12.43 -17.25
N ALA A 75 -7.41 -11.18 -17.56
CA ALA A 75 -7.00 -10.80 -18.90
C ALA A 75 -5.82 -11.66 -19.42
N PHE A 76 -4.79 -11.84 -18.59
CA PHE A 76 -3.64 -12.65 -18.99
C PHE A 76 -3.93 -14.13 -19.06
N GLN A 77 -4.81 -14.67 -18.22
CA GLN A 77 -5.27 -16.06 -18.32
C GLN A 77 -5.98 -16.32 -19.65
N HIS A 78 -6.76 -15.35 -20.12
CA HIS A 78 -7.57 -15.48 -21.34
C HIS A 78 -6.89 -14.88 -22.59
N ASN A 79 -5.59 -14.59 -22.53
CA ASN A 79 -4.82 -13.98 -23.61
C ASN A 79 -5.39 -12.65 -24.12
N LEU A 80 -6.08 -11.91 -23.26
CA LEU A 80 -6.57 -10.57 -23.56
C LEU A 80 -5.44 -9.57 -23.39
N LYS A 81 -5.41 -8.54 -24.24
CA LYS A 81 -4.46 -7.44 -24.14
C LYS A 81 -5.12 -6.25 -23.43
N PRO A 82 -4.72 -5.90 -22.19
CA PRO A 82 -5.17 -4.68 -21.55
C PRO A 82 -4.72 -3.46 -22.38
N ILE A 83 -5.64 -2.51 -22.62
CA ILE A 83 -5.36 -1.30 -23.40
C ILE A 83 -5.28 -0.10 -22.47
N ALA A 84 -6.21 0.03 -21.53
CA ALA A 84 -6.27 1.09 -20.55
C ALA A 84 -6.99 0.61 -19.29
N MET A 85 -6.65 1.19 -18.14
CA MET A 85 -7.29 0.91 -16.88
C MET A 85 -7.38 2.18 -16.04
N ALA A 86 -8.50 2.34 -15.35
CA ALA A 86 -8.66 3.41 -14.37
C ALA A 86 -9.48 2.90 -13.19
N GLU A 87 -9.08 3.29 -11.99
CA GLU A 87 -9.77 2.92 -10.75
C GLU A 87 -10.50 4.12 -10.17
N PHE A 88 -11.74 3.93 -9.76
CA PHE A 88 -12.52 4.96 -9.10
C PHE A 88 -13.29 4.37 -7.92
N TRP A 89 -13.58 5.21 -6.94
CA TRP A 89 -14.34 4.78 -5.77
C TRP A 89 -15.83 4.71 -6.10
N TRP A 90 -16.45 3.57 -5.77
CA TRP A 90 -17.89 3.40 -5.90
C TRP A 90 -18.52 3.17 -4.53
N GLY A 91 -19.38 4.09 -4.10
CA GLY A 91 -20.15 3.96 -2.87
C GLY A 91 -19.82 5.02 -1.81
N LYS A 92 -20.23 4.73 -0.56
CA LYS A 92 -20.02 5.61 0.58
C LYS A 92 -18.56 5.56 1.01
N SER A 93 -18.01 6.70 1.43
CA SER A 93 -16.66 6.78 1.99
C SER A 93 -16.48 5.86 3.21
N PRO A 94 -15.38 5.10 3.31
CA PRO A 94 -15.07 4.33 4.51
C PRO A 94 -14.72 5.28 5.66
N LYS A 95 -14.86 4.79 6.92
CA LYS A 95 -14.55 5.60 8.10
C LYS A 95 -13.06 5.94 8.24
N SER A 96 -12.20 5.10 7.68
CA SER A 96 -10.74 5.22 7.78
C SER A 96 -10.11 6.18 6.78
N GLU A 97 -10.83 6.55 5.73
CA GLU A 97 -10.25 7.32 4.62
C GLU A 97 -11.35 8.09 3.87
N VAL A 98 -11.10 9.35 3.55
CA VAL A 98 -12.07 10.16 2.78
C VAL A 98 -11.97 9.80 1.30
N ARG A 99 -12.95 9.04 0.80
CA ARG A 99 -13.09 8.67 -0.61
C ARG A 99 -14.40 9.21 -1.17
N LYS A 100 -14.36 9.89 -2.30
CA LYS A 100 -15.57 10.43 -2.94
C LYS A 100 -16.08 9.50 -4.02
N HIS A 101 -17.38 9.28 -4.03
CA HIS A 101 -18.04 8.47 -5.06
C HIS A 101 -17.72 8.95 -6.48
N LYS A 102 -17.37 8.01 -7.38
CA LYS A 102 -16.97 8.25 -8.77
C LYS A 102 -15.67 9.04 -8.98
N GLN A 103 -14.93 9.36 -7.91
CA GLN A 103 -13.63 10.00 -8.07
C GLN A 103 -12.54 8.94 -8.30
N PHE A 104 -11.60 9.25 -9.20
CA PHE A 104 -10.45 8.39 -9.48
C PHE A 104 -9.41 8.48 -8.36
N TYR A 105 -8.78 7.35 -8.08
CA TYR A 105 -7.73 7.23 -7.10
C TYR A 105 -6.60 6.35 -7.63
N PRO A 106 -5.34 6.65 -7.33
CA PRO A 106 -4.24 5.77 -7.66
C PRO A 106 -4.32 4.47 -6.87
N ALA A 107 -3.71 3.42 -7.41
CA ALA A 107 -3.53 2.17 -6.68
C ALA A 107 -2.75 2.41 -5.38
N CYS A 108 -3.06 1.65 -4.33
CA CYS A 108 -2.37 1.83 -3.06
C CYS A 108 -0.93 1.33 -3.15
N MET A 109 0.03 2.16 -2.69
CA MET A 109 1.46 1.87 -2.81
C MET A 109 1.92 0.68 -1.94
N GLY A 110 1.28 0.44 -0.78
CA GLY A 110 1.73 -0.60 0.15
C GLY A 110 1.23 -2.02 -0.15
N LYS A 111 0.14 -2.17 -0.92
CA LYS A 111 -0.48 -3.48 -1.18
C LYS A 111 -0.57 -3.81 -2.67
N CYS A 112 -1.06 -2.87 -3.48
CA CYS A 112 -1.32 -3.12 -4.89
C CYS A 112 -0.09 -2.84 -5.77
N GLU A 113 0.74 -1.86 -5.42
CA GLU A 113 1.91 -1.48 -6.21
C GLU A 113 2.87 -2.65 -6.51
N PRO A 114 3.35 -3.45 -5.52
CA PRO A 114 4.24 -4.56 -5.81
C PRO A 114 3.60 -5.62 -6.73
N ILE A 115 2.30 -5.86 -6.56
CA ILE A 115 1.54 -6.81 -7.39
C ILE A 115 1.43 -6.28 -8.82
N LEU A 116 1.02 -5.01 -8.98
CA LEU A 116 0.90 -4.37 -10.28
C LEU A 116 2.25 -4.25 -10.98
N LYS A 117 3.33 -3.97 -10.27
CA LYS A 117 4.68 -3.95 -10.81
C LYS A 117 5.07 -5.29 -11.44
N HIS A 118 4.74 -6.41 -10.78
CA HIS A 118 4.92 -7.75 -11.37
C HIS A 118 4.00 -7.94 -12.58
N MET A 119 2.72 -7.63 -12.46
CA MET A 119 1.71 -7.92 -13.49
C MET A 119 1.89 -7.07 -14.75
N LEU A 120 2.33 -5.83 -14.62
CA LEU A 120 2.57 -4.90 -15.73
C LEU A 120 3.96 -5.09 -16.37
N SER A 121 4.79 -5.98 -15.83
CA SER A 121 6.09 -6.29 -16.42
C SER A 121 5.95 -6.75 -17.87
N GLY A 122 6.66 -6.08 -18.79
CA GLY A 122 6.59 -6.34 -20.23
C GLY A 122 5.39 -5.71 -20.95
N ILE A 123 4.61 -4.87 -20.27
CA ILE A 123 3.62 -3.98 -20.89
C ILE A 123 4.21 -2.58 -21.00
N GLU A 124 4.04 -1.97 -22.14
CA GLU A 124 4.31 -0.54 -22.31
C GLU A 124 3.23 0.24 -21.55
N THR A 125 3.65 1.06 -20.61
CA THR A 125 2.81 1.91 -19.78
C THR A 125 3.26 3.36 -19.88
N ASP A 126 2.35 4.28 -19.63
CA ASP A 126 2.72 5.69 -19.45
C ASP A 126 3.69 5.84 -18.27
N GLU A 127 4.47 6.92 -18.26
CA GLU A 127 5.35 7.24 -17.15
C GLU A 127 4.56 7.37 -15.85
N ASN A 128 5.10 6.80 -14.78
CA ASN A 128 4.47 6.89 -13.47
C ASN A 128 4.61 8.31 -12.90
N PRO A 129 3.54 9.11 -12.81
CA PRO A 129 3.63 10.49 -12.35
C PRO A 129 4.15 10.62 -10.91
N PHE A 130 4.10 9.56 -10.11
CA PHE A 130 4.65 9.54 -8.74
C PHE A 130 6.16 9.33 -8.68
N GLU A 131 6.79 8.92 -9.79
CA GLU A 131 8.25 8.78 -9.91
C GLU A 131 8.90 10.03 -10.53
N ILE A 132 8.10 10.92 -11.09
CA ILE A 132 8.58 12.19 -11.63
C ILE A 132 8.94 13.11 -10.46
N ASN A 133 10.21 13.50 -10.36
CA ASN A 133 10.63 14.45 -9.34
C ASN A 133 10.03 15.84 -9.61
N PRO A 134 9.10 16.35 -8.78
CA PRO A 134 8.46 17.65 -9.01
C PRO A 134 9.42 18.84 -8.82
N ALA A 135 10.63 18.60 -8.34
CA ALA A 135 11.68 19.61 -8.18
C ALA A 135 12.59 19.74 -9.40
N ASN A 136 12.44 18.86 -10.42
CA ASN A 136 13.24 18.94 -11.64
C ASN A 136 13.09 20.30 -12.31
N GLY A 137 14.24 20.94 -12.62
CA GLY A 137 14.30 22.25 -13.24
C GLY A 137 13.87 23.42 -12.34
N LYS A 138 13.56 23.18 -11.06
CA LYS A 138 13.21 24.22 -10.09
C LYS A 138 14.41 24.54 -9.19
N GLU A 139 14.70 25.83 -9.07
CA GLU A 139 15.70 26.34 -8.14
C GLU A 139 15.06 26.69 -6.80
N LEU A 140 15.86 26.60 -5.73
CA LEU A 140 15.46 27.00 -4.39
C LEU A 140 16.05 28.38 -4.09
N GLU A 141 15.22 29.40 -4.18
CA GLU A 141 15.60 30.78 -3.88
C GLU A 141 15.73 30.98 -2.36
N ILE A 142 16.89 31.47 -1.91
CA ILE A 142 17.08 31.91 -0.53
C ILE A 142 16.67 33.37 -0.43
N ILE A 143 15.65 33.66 0.40
CA ILE A 143 15.12 35.01 0.61
C ILE A 143 15.89 35.72 1.71
N PHE A 144 16.30 34.97 2.75
CA PHE A 144 17.00 35.49 3.91
C PHE A 144 17.90 34.40 4.50
N GLU A 145 19.05 34.81 5.03
CA GLU A 145 20.00 33.93 5.69
C GLU A 145 20.74 34.71 6.77
N ASP A 146 20.87 34.14 7.97
CA ASP A 146 21.75 34.64 9.05
C ASP A 146 22.41 33.44 9.77
N GLU A 147 23.01 33.67 10.94
CA GLU A 147 23.72 32.64 11.71
C GLU A 147 22.81 31.52 12.25
N HIS A 148 21.50 31.72 12.26
CA HIS A 148 20.54 30.87 12.94
C HIS A 148 19.44 30.33 12.06
N ILE A 149 19.05 31.07 11.01
CA ILE A 149 17.92 30.72 10.16
C ILE A 149 18.21 30.95 8.68
N ILE A 150 17.56 30.11 7.86
CA ILE A 150 17.50 30.29 6.41
C ILE A 150 16.04 30.31 5.99
N ALA A 151 15.60 31.38 5.35
CA ALA A 151 14.28 31.49 4.75
C ALA A 151 14.36 31.27 3.24
N VAL A 152 13.52 30.38 2.71
CA VAL A 152 13.51 30.02 1.30
C VAL A 152 12.14 30.23 0.68
N ASN A 153 12.12 30.64 -0.58
CA ASN A 153 10.92 30.66 -1.42
C ASN A 153 10.72 29.30 -2.03
N LYS A 154 9.91 28.45 -1.37
CA LYS A 154 9.69 27.08 -1.83
C LYS A 154 8.73 27.05 -3.02
N PRO A 155 9.17 26.61 -4.22
CA PRO A 155 8.27 26.44 -5.36
C PRO A 155 7.10 25.49 -5.05
N ALA A 156 5.99 25.68 -5.76
CA ALA A 156 4.85 24.74 -5.69
C ALA A 156 5.29 23.33 -6.01
N GLU A 157 4.70 22.33 -5.31
CA GLU A 157 4.95 20.89 -5.43
C GLU A 157 6.36 20.44 -4.98
N PHE A 158 7.31 21.33 -4.76
CA PHE A 158 8.62 20.97 -4.22
C PHE A 158 8.49 20.43 -2.79
N LEU A 159 9.11 19.26 -2.51
CA LEU A 159 9.04 18.63 -1.19
C LEU A 159 9.79 19.46 -0.15
N SER A 160 9.20 19.62 1.03
CA SER A 160 9.89 20.28 2.16
C SER A 160 10.93 19.37 2.82
N VAL A 161 10.63 18.08 2.93
CA VAL A 161 11.48 17.04 3.51
C VAL A 161 11.51 15.83 2.55
N PRO A 162 12.52 14.95 2.62
CA PRO A 162 12.61 13.79 1.75
C PRO A 162 11.37 12.91 1.83
N GLY A 163 10.84 12.53 0.67
CA GLY A 163 9.82 11.50 0.53
C GLY A 163 10.43 10.10 0.49
N LYS A 164 9.56 9.07 0.45
CA LYS A 164 10.00 7.69 0.36
C LYS A 164 10.62 7.33 -0.99
N GLN A 165 10.12 7.91 -2.08
CA GLN A 165 10.58 7.65 -3.45
C GLN A 165 11.43 8.79 -4.00
N ILE A 166 11.03 10.03 -3.71
CA ILE A 166 11.73 11.23 -4.14
C ILE A 166 12.41 11.84 -2.92
N THR A 167 13.72 11.84 -2.91
CA THR A 167 14.54 12.36 -1.81
C THR A 167 14.90 13.83 -1.99
N ASP A 168 14.80 14.37 -3.21
CA ASP A 168 15.05 15.77 -3.50
C ASP A 168 14.00 16.66 -2.80
N SER A 169 14.46 17.52 -1.91
CA SER A 169 13.62 18.35 -1.04
C SER A 169 14.36 19.63 -0.63
N VAL A 170 13.62 20.59 -0.08
CA VAL A 170 14.23 21.79 0.53
C VAL A 170 15.30 21.37 1.52
N GLN A 171 14.98 20.46 2.43
CA GLN A 171 15.90 19.99 3.47
C GLN A 171 17.19 19.41 2.84
N THR A 172 17.07 18.51 1.88
CA THR A 172 18.25 17.87 1.27
C THR A 172 19.11 18.88 0.50
N ARG A 173 18.49 19.82 -0.21
CA ARG A 173 19.26 20.86 -0.94
C ARG A 173 19.95 21.85 0.01
N ILE A 174 19.30 22.23 1.11
CA ILE A 174 19.92 23.08 2.11
C ILE A 174 21.06 22.36 2.81
N GLN A 175 20.89 21.09 3.20
CA GLN A 175 21.96 20.28 3.81
C GLN A 175 23.16 20.07 2.89
N LEU A 176 22.98 19.99 1.57
CA LEU A 176 24.07 19.93 0.60
C LEU A 176 24.83 21.25 0.48
N LYS A 177 24.15 22.37 0.66
CA LYS A 177 24.75 23.69 0.58
C LYS A 177 25.45 24.11 1.89
N TYR A 178 24.92 23.64 3.02
CA TYR A 178 25.39 23.93 4.37
C TYR A 178 25.58 22.61 5.15
N PRO A 179 26.69 21.90 4.90
CA PRO A 179 26.99 20.59 5.51
C PRO A 179 27.29 20.66 7.00
#